data_6ea242c60efe5288edfb768493dd8edb
#
_entry.id   6ea242c60efe5288edfb768493dd8edb
#
_cell.length_a   1.000
_cell.length_b   1.000
_cell.length_c   1.000
_cell.angle_alpha   90.00
_cell.angle_beta   90.00
_cell.angle_gamma   90.00
#
_symmetry.space_group_name_H-M   'P 1'
#
loop_
_entity.id
_entity.type
_entity.pdbx_description
1 polymer ?
#
loop_
_entity_poly.entity_id
_entity_poly.type
_entity_poly.pdbx_seq_one_letter_code
_entity_poly.pdbx_strand_id
1 'polypeptide(L)'
;QLTFEEMKAIADEAHMLHLKVAAHAHGDEGIRTAILAGIDTIEHCSLASDETIKLAAQRKTWFSMDIYNDDYILATGTSNGTEQESLDKEKEIGLKQRQTFQRAVRGGVLMVFGSDAGVYPHGDNGRQFAKMVEWGMTPLQAIQAATVNAAQALGREADVGAIAVGRYGDMIAVDGDPLANVRVLEHVAVVIKGGEIV
;
A
#
# COMPACT_ATOMS: atom_id res chain seq x y z
N GLN A 1 -7.32 12.65 16.64
CA GLN A 1 -7.63 12.85 15.22
C GLN A 1 -7.48 14.35 14.91
N LEU A 2 -6.79 14.71 13.80
CA LEU A 2 -6.66 16.11 13.37
C LEU A 2 -7.99 16.61 12.80
N THR A 3 -8.24 17.90 12.92
CA THR A 3 -9.34 18.59 12.24
C THR A 3 -9.06 18.74 10.74
N PHE A 4 -10.08 19.08 9.96
CA PHE A 4 -9.93 19.36 8.53
C PHE A 4 -8.95 20.53 8.30
N GLU A 5 -9.06 21.59 9.11
CA GLU A 5 -8.21 22.80 9.02
C GLU A 5 -6.74 22.48 9.29
N GLU A 6 -6.47 21.64 10.31
CA GLU A 6 -5.11 21.19 10.63
C GLU A 6 -4.52 20.34 9.49
N MET A 7 -5.28 19.35 8.99
CA MET A 7 -4.83 18.50 7.85
C MET A 7 -4.58 19.34 6.60
N LYS A 8 -5.49 20.31 6.33
CA LYS A 8 -5.34 21.19 5.18
C LYS A 8 -4.12 22.10 5.29
N ALA A 9 -3.86 22.66 6.46
CA ALA A 9 -2.68 23.49 6.68
C ALA A 9 -1.38 22.70 6.47
N ILE A 10 -1.33 21.43 6.93
CA ILE A 10 -0.20 20.53 6.71
C ILE A 10 -0.01 20.26 5.20
N ALA A 11 -1.10 19.92 4.50
CA ALA A 11 -1.03 19.63 3.07
C ALA A 11 -0.60 20.86 2.25
N ASP A 12 -1.17 22.02 2.54
CA ASP A 12 -0.85 23.26 1.84
C ASP A 12 0.63 23.65 2.02
N GLU A 13 1.15 23.57 3.26
CA GLU A 13 2.55 23.88 3.55
C GLU A 13 3.51 22.90 2.87
N ALA A 14 3.21 21.61 2.96
CA ALA A 14 4.02 20.58 2.30
C ALA A 14 4.06 20.77 0.78
N HIS A 15 2.92 21.03 0.17
CA HIS A 15 2.82 21.22 -1.29
C HIS A 15 3.53 22.49 -1.75
N MET A 16 3.56 23.58 -0.95
CA MET A 16 4.38 24.75 -1.23
C MET A 16 5.89 24.43 -1.27
N LEU A 17 6.29 23.42 -0.49
CA LEU A 17 7.67 22.91 -0.45
C LEU A 17 7.91 21.77 -1.46
N HIS A 18 6.96 21.49 -2.34
CA HIS A 18 6.98 20.36 -3.29
C HIS A 18 7.13 18.99 -2.62
N LEU A 19 6.65 18.84 -1.41
CA LEU A 19 6.63 17.59 -0.65
C LEU A 19 5.26 16.91 -0.78
N LYS A 20 5.26 15.57 -0.72
CA LYS A 20 4.07 14.75 -0.64
C LYS A 20 3.70 14.48 0.82
N VAL A 21 2.40 14.33 1.09
CA VAL A 21 1.87 14.06 2.42
C VAL A 21 1.17 12.70 2.45
N ALA A 22 1.60 11.85 3.37
CA ALA A 22 0.95 10.59 3.69
C ALA A 22 0.22 10.68 5.03
N ALA A 23 -0.94 10.05 5.14
CA ALA A 23 -1.72 10.01 6.37
C ALA A 23 -2.18 8.59 6.69
N HIS A 24 -1.94 8.15 7.93
CA HIS A 24 -2.53 6.94 8.50
C HIS A 24 -4.01 7.18 8.83
N ALA A 25 -4.92 6.38 8.28
CA ALA A 25 -6.35 6.45 8.59
C ALA A 25 -7.08 5.11 8.34
N HIS A 26 -7.80 4.62 9.36
CA HIS A 26 -8.64 3.43 9.24
C HIS A 26 -10.13 3.75 9.07
N GLY A 27 -10.65 4.72 9.82
CA GLY A 27 -12.06 5.08 9.85
C GLY A 27 -12.48 5.93 8.65
N ASP A 28 -13.67 5.70 8.12
CA ASP A 28 -14.20 6.34 6.92
C ASP A 28 -14.16 7.88 6.99
N GLU A 29 -14.58 8.46 8.11
CA GLU A 29 -14.58 9.92 8.30
C GLU A 29 -13.17 10.51 8.22
N GLY A 30 -12.18 9.85 8.87
CA GLY A 30 -10.78 10.26 8.82
C GLY A 30 -10.19 10.21 7.41
N ILE A 31 -10.46 9.10 6.69
CA ILE A 31 -10.04 8.92 5.30
C ILE A 31 -10.65 10.01 4.41
N ARG A 32 -11.96 10.21 4.52
CA ARG A 32 -12.68 11.23 3.74
C ARG A 32 -12.16 12.63 4.01
N THR A 33 -11.94 12.98 5.28
CA THR A 33 -11.41 14.29 5.69
C THR A 33 -10.01 14.51 5.13
N ALA A 34 -9.14 13.51 5.20
CA ALA A 34 -7.79 13.56 4.65
C ALA A 34 -7.80 13.77 3.11
N ILE A 35 -8.66 13.05 2.37
CA ILE A 35 -8.83 13.26 0.92
C ILE A 35 -9.25 14.68 0.60
N LEU A 36 -10.24 15.22 1.34
CA LEU A 36 -10.74 16.58 1.13
C LEU A 36 -9.70 17.64 1.47
N ALA A 37 -8.87 17.39 2.47
CA ALA A 37 -7.78 18.27 2.88
C ALA A 37 -6.60 18.29 1.88
N GLY A 38 -6.55 17.35 0.92
CA GLY A 38 -5.52 17.31 -0.11
C GLY A 38 -4.33 16.40 0.21
N ILE A 39 -4.49 15.45 1.11
CA ILE A 39 -3.48 14.43 1.40
C ILE A 39 -3.25 13.57 0.14
N ASP A 40 -1.98 13.30 -0.19
CA ASP A 40 -1.60 12.58 -1.41
C ASP A 40 -1.79 11.07 -1.30
N THR A 41 -1.38 10.47 -0.17
CA THR A 41 -1.52 9.03 0.09
C THR A 41 -2.18 8.77 1.44
N ILE A 42 -3.02 7.73 1.49
CA ILE A 42 -3.64 7.30 2.74
C ILE A 42 -3.29 5.85 2.99
N GLU A 43 -2.71 5.60 4.16
CA GLU A 43 -2.26 4.29 4.60
C GLU A 43 -3.41 3.53 5.28
N HIS A 44 -3.46 2.22 5.10
CA HIS A 44 -4.44 1.24 5.61
C HIS A 44 -5.83 1.35 5.00
N CYS A 45 -6.53 2.46 5.09
CA CYS A 45 -7.87 2.71 4.51
C CYS A 45 -8.93 1.65 4.87
N SER A 46 -8.82 0.99 6.02
CA SER A 46 -9.53 -0.27 6.34
C SER A 46 -11.05 -0.21 6.20
N LEU A 47 -11.67 0.91 6.54
CA LEU A 47 -13.13 1.04 6.65
C LEU A 47 -13.72 2.09 5.68
N ALA A 48 -13.03 2.38 4.55
CA ALA A 48 -13.55 3.34 3.58
C ALA A 48 -14.89 2.88 2.98
N SER A 49 -15.88 3.79 3.00
CA SER A 49 -17.18 3.59 2.37
C SER A 49 -17.08 3.67 0.84
N ASP A 50 -18.14 3.27 0.13
CA ASP A 50 -18.19 3.37 -1.33
C ASP A 50 -18.14 4.83 -1.80
N GLU A 51 -18.73 5.76 -1.03
CA GLU A 51 -18.67 7.20 -1.27
C GLU A 51 -17.22 7.72 -1.13
N THR A 52 -16.52 7.29 -0.09
CA THR A 52 -15.12 7.67 0.16
C THR A 52 -14.18 7.07 -0.89
N ILE A 53 -14.41 5.82 -1.31
CA ILE A 53 -13.68 5.17 -2.42
C ILE A 53 -13.88 5.96 -3.72
N LYS A 54 -15.11 6.33 -4.05
CA LYS A 54 -15.42 7.16 -5.22
C LYS A 54 -14.74 8.52 -5.16
N LEU A 55 -14.74 9.15 -3.99
CA LEU A 55 -14.05 10.43 -3.76
C LEU A 55 -12.54 10.29 -3.98
N ALA A 56 -11.91 9.24 -3.46
CA ALA A 56 -10.49 8.97 -3.65
C ALA A 56 -10.13 8.83 -5.13
N ALA A 57 -10.91 8.07 -5.89
CA ALA A 57 -10.72 7.91 -7.33
C ALA A 57 -10.85 9.25 -8.08
N GLN A 58 -11.85 10.08 -7.74
CA GLN A 58 -12.06 11.39 -8.34
C GLN A 58 -10.93 12.38 -8.03
N ARG A 59 -10.43 12.36 -6.80
CA ARG A 59 -9.35 13.26 -6.31
C ARG A 59 -7.97 12.75 -6.65
N LYS A 60 -7.86 11.52 -7.19
CA LYS A 60 -6.59 10.83 -7.47
C LYS A 60 -5.70 10.67 -6.23
N THR A 61 -6.33 10.47 -5.08
CA THR A 61 -5.63 10.15 -3.84
C THR A 61 -5.22 8.67 -3.89
N TRP A 62 -3.97 8.38 -3.54
CA TRP A 62 -3.44 7.02 -3.50
C TRP A 62 -3.88 6.31 -2.23
N PHE A 63 -4.22 5.02 -2.35
CA PHE A 63 -4.39 4.13 -1.20
C PHE A 63 -3.21 3.18 -1.11
N SER A 64 -2.64 3.06 0.09
CA SER A 64 -1.57 2.15 0.46
C SER A 64 -2.11 1.19 1.52
N MET A 65 -2.50 -0.02 1.11
CA MET A 65 -3.23 -0.96 1.97
C MET A 65 -2.40 -2.22 2.22
N ASP A 66 -2.06 -2.47 3.47
CA ASP A 66 -1.20 -3.53 3.99
C ASP A 66 -1.97 -4.83 4.33
N ILE A 67 -2.66 -5.40 3.38
CA ILE A 67 -3.64 -6.48 3.56
C ILE A 67 -3.04 -7.88 3.89
N TYR A 68 -1.70 -8.00 4.00
CA TYR A 68 -1.04 -9.21 4.49
C TYR A 68 -0.86 -9.24 6.02
N ASN A 69 -0.85 -8.07 6.68
CA ASN A 69 -0.59 -7.97 8.12
C ASN A 69 -1.47 -8.88 8.95
N ASP A 70 -2.76 -8.93 8.66
CA ASP A 70 -3.73 -9.76 9.39
C ASP A 70 -3.35 -11.25 9.36
N ASP A 71 -2.85 -11.76 8.22
CA ASP A 71 -2.46 -13.18 8.14
C ASP A 71 -1.32 -13.49 9.11
N TYR A 72 -0.34 -12.60 9.21
CA TYR A 72 0.77 -12.75 10.12
C TYR A 72 0.32 -12.63 11.58
N ILE A 73 -0.45 -11.60 11.92
CA ILE A 73 -0.95 -11.36 13.27
C ILE A 73 -1.80 -12.54 13.74
N LEU A 74 -2.71 -13.04 12.90
CA LEU A 74 -3.57 -14.17 13.25
C LEU A 74 -2.80 -15.50 13.35
N ALA A 75 -1.75 -15.69 12.54
CA ALA A 75 -0.94 -16.90 12.57
C ALA A 75 0.00 -16.97 13.79
N THR A 76 0.50 -15.82 14.26
CA THR A 76 1.55 -15.76 15.30
C THR A 76 1.06 -15.16 16.61
N GLY A 77 -0.07 -14.47 16.64
CA GLY A 77 -0.53 -13.68 17.78
C GLY A 77 -0.66 -14.49 19.06
N THR A 78 -1.24 -15.69 19.02
CA THR A 78 -1.37 -16.57 20.18
C THR A 78 0.01 -16.95 20.75
N SER A 79 0.97 -17.30 19.88
CA SER A 79 2.34 -17.66 20.32
C SER A 79 3.11 -16.45 20.84
N ASN A 80 2.76 -15.25 20.39
CA ASN A 80 3.35 -13.98 20.83
C ASN A 80 2.67 -13.38 22.06
N GLY A 81 1.68 -14.07 22.63
CA GLY A 81 0.97 -13.63 23.84
C GLY A 81 -0.10 -12.57 23.59
N THR A 82 -0.56 -12.40 22.35
CA THR A 82 -1.67 -11.49 22.03
C THR A 82 -2.97 -12.02 22.64
N GLU A 83 -3.72 -11.15 23.32
CA GLU A 83 -5.00 -11.49 23.92
C GLU A 83 -6.03 -11.93 22.86
N GLN A 84 -6.87 -12.92 23.21
CA GLN A 84 -7.86 -13.48 22.28
C GLN A 84 -8.84 -12.42 21.75
N GLU A 85 -9.26 -11.48 22.59
CA GLU A 85 -10.13 -10.36 22.18
C GLU A 85 -9.51 -9.51 21.08
N SER A 86 -8.20 -9.25 21.17
CA SER A 86 -7.45 -8.51 20.14
C SER A 86 -7.38 -9.29 18.83
N LEU A 87 -7.18 -10.61 18.90
CA LEU A 87 -7.17 -11.48 17.72
C LEU A 87 -8.55 -11.56 17.05
N ASP A 88 -9.61 -11.62 17.83
CA ASP A 88 -10.99 -11.65 17.30
C ASP A 88 -11.33 -10.31 16.61
N LYS A 89 -10.90 -9.19 17.19
CA LYS A 89 -11.03 -7.85 16.57
C LYS A 89 -10.22 -7.74 15.29
N GLU A 90 -8.98 -8.22 15.31
CA GLU A 90 -8.11 -8.24 14.12
C GLU A 90 -8.74 -9.02 12.97
N LYS A 91 -9.28 -10.20 13.26
CA LYS A 91 -9.98 -11.02 12.28
C LYS A 91 -11.16 -10.29 11.62
N GLU A 92 -11.93 -9.54 12.42
CA GLU A 92 -13.07 -8.77 11.91
C GLU A 92 -12.61 -7.58 11.07
N ILE A 93 -11.65 -6.80 11.56
CA ILE A 93 -11.17 -5.59 10.89
C ILE A 93 -10.37 -5.95 9.64
N GLY A 94 -9.51 -6.96 9.70
CA GLY A 94 -8.75 -7.42 8.56
C GLY A 94 -9.61 -7.88 7.40
N LEU A 95 -10.71 -8.61 7.69
CA LEU A 95 -11.67 -8.97 6.63
C LEU A 95 -12.31 -7.72 6.01
N LYS A 96 -12.69 -6.73 6.80
CA LYS A 96 -13.26 -5.46 6.31
C LYS A 96 -12.25 -4.69 5.46
N GLN A 97 -10.99 -4.64 5.88
CA GLN A 97 -9.91 -4.01 5.12
C GLN A 97 -9.73 -4.66 3.74
N ARG A 98 -9.70 -5.98 3.67
CA ARG A 98 -9.60 -6.73 2.41
C ARG A 98 -10.81 -6.53 1.50
N GLN A 99 -12.01 -6.48 2.05
CA GLN A 99 -13.22 -6.14 1.30
C GLN A 99 -13.16 -4.70 0.77
N THR A 100 -12.65 -3.76 1.57
CA THR A 100 -12.42 -2.38 1.16
C THR A 100 -11.37 -2.30 0.05
N PHE A 101 -10.26 -3.03 0.19
CA PHE A 101 -9.24 -3.15 -0.87
C PHE A 101 -9.87 -3.60 -2.20
N GLN A 102 -10.66 -4.68 -2.17
CA GLN A 102 -11.33 -5.19 -3.38
C GLN A 102 -12.27 -4.15 -4.00
N ARG A 103 -13.03 -3.41 -3.18
CA ARG A 103 -13.91 -2.33 -3.65
C ARG A 103 -13.10 -1.15 -4.22
N ALA A 104 -11.99 -0.77 -3.58
CA ALA A 104 -11.11 0.30 -4.05
C ALA A 104 -10.49 -0.04 -5.42
N VAL A 105 -10.00 -1.28 -5.59
CA VAL A 105 -9.48 -1.77 -6.89
C VAL A 105 -10.55 -1.70 -7.97
N ARG A 106 -11.76 -2.20 -7.70
CA ARG A 106 -12.89 -2.14 -8.66
C ARG A 106 -13.36 -0.73 -8.93
N GLY A 107 -13.29 0.16 -7.94
CA GLY A 107 -13.65 1.57 -8.01
C GLY A 107 -12.63 2.44 -8.75
N GLY A 108 -11.49 1.87 -9.17
CA GLY A 108 -10.46 2.59 -9.92
C GLY A 108 -9.64 3.57 -9.07
N VAL A 109 -9.55 3.34 -7.75
CA VAL A 109 -8.66 4.10 -6.88
C VAL A 109 -7.21 3.83 -7.30
N LEU A 110 -6.38 4.84 -7.25
CA LEU A 110 -4.94 4.70 -7.44
C LEU A 110 -4.35 3.94 -6.26
N MET A 111 -3.72 2.78 -6.53
CA MET A 111 -3.20 1.91 -5.50
C MET A 111 -1.67 1.85 -5.54
N VAL A 112 -1.04 1.89 -4.37
CA VAL A 112 0.37 1.59 -4.17
C VAL A 112 0.54 0.38 -3.26
N PHE A 113 1.71 -0.23 -3.33
CA PHE A 113 2.11 -1.34 -2.46
C PHE A 113 2.54 -0.79 -1.10
N GLY A 114 1.80 -1.12 -0.06
CA GLY A 114 2.16 -0.88 1.34
C GLY A 114 2.37 -2.20 2.06
N SER A 115 3.35 -2.29 2.93
CA SER A 115 3.67 -3.51 3.66
C SER A 115 3.53 -3.39 5.16
N ASP A 116 3.75 -2.21 5.73
CA ASP A 116 3.80 -1.96 7.16
C ASP A 116 4.72 -2.96 7.89
N ALA A 117 5.84 -3.34 7.23
CA ALA A 117 6.82 -4.26 7.80
C ALA A 117 7.43 -3.68 9.07
N GLY A 118 7.49 -4.51 10.10
CA GLY A 118 7.65 -4.16 11.51
C GLY A 118 6.54 -4.82 12.31
N VAL A 119 5.33 -4.90 11.75
CA VAL A 119 4.27 -5.82 12.21
C VAL A 119 4.74 -7.27 12.00
N TYR A 120 5.37 -7.54 10.87
CA TYR A 120 6.03 -8.81 10.56
C TYR A 120 7.51 -8.58 10.17
N PRO A 121 8.35 -9.65 10.15
CA PRO A 121 9.77 -9.51 9.85
C PRO A 121 10.03 -8.87 8.47
N HIS A 122 11.02 -7.97 8.40
CA HIS A 122 11.55 -7.50 7.13
C HIS A 122 12.07 -8.68 6.31
N GLY A 123 11.78 -8.69 5.02
CA GLY A 123 12.05 -9.81 4.11
C GLY A 123 10.79 -10.56 3.68
N ASP A 124 9.74 -10.57 4.50
CA ASP A 124 8.44 -11.19 4.17
C ASP A 124 7.52 -10.28 3.34
N ASN A 125 7.97 -9.08 2.99
CA ASN A 125 7.20 -8.08 2.22
C ASN A 125 6.61 -8.63 0.92
N GLY A 126 7.31 -9.54 0.25
CA GLY A 126 6.86 -10.16 -0.99
C GLY A 126 5.53 -10.93 -0.88
N ARG A 127 5.15 -11.36 0.32
CA ARG A 127 3.86 -12.05 0.58
C ARG A 127 2.65 -11.16 0.33
N GLN A 128 2.80 -9.85 0.45
CA GLN A 128 1.77 -8.86 0.16
C GLN A 128 1.29 -8.96 -1.31
N PHE A 129 2.15 -9.26 -2.27
CA PHE A 129 1.76 -9.41 -3.69
C PHE A 129 0.69 -10.49 -3.88
N ALA A 130 0.89 -11.64 -3.25
CA ALA A 130 -0.06 -12.75 -3.34
C ALA A 130 -1.44 -12.35 -2.76
N LYS A 131 -1.46 -11.57 -1.68
CA LYS A 131 -2.70 -11.07 -1.09
C LYS A 131 -3.39 -10.03 -1.97
N MET A 132 -2.65 -9.12 -2.57
CA MET A 132 -3.22 -8.15 -3.52
C MET A 132 -3.90 -8.85 -4.70
N VAL A 133 -3.31 -9.93 -5.21
CA VAL A 133 -3.91 -10.72 -6.30
C VAL A 133 -5.12 -11.53 -5.81
N GLU A 134 -5.03 -12.18 -4.65
CA GLU A 134 -6.14 -12.91 -4.03
C GLU A 134 -7.38 -12.01 -3.84
N TRP A 135 -7.16 -10.75 -3.52
CA TRP A 135 -8.21 -9.77 -3.25
C TRP A 135 -8.52 -8.83 -4.42
N GLY A 136 -8.16 -9.19 -5.63
CA GLY A 136 -8.79 -8.64 -6.84
C GLY A 136 -7.90 -7.87 -7.81
N MET A 137 -6.61 -7.71 -7.54
CA MET A 137 -5.65 -7.22 -8.52
C MET A 137 -5.23 -8.34 -9.48
N THR A 138 -4.88 -7.97 -10.71
CA THR A 138 -4.07 -8.86 -11.55
C THR A 138 -2.61 -8.84 -11.08
N PRO A 139 -1.79 -9.88 -11.37
CA PRO A 139 -0.36 -9.85 -11.06
C PRO A 139 0.34 -8.59 -11.58
N LEU A 140 0.01 -8.15 -12.80
CA LEU A 140 0.56 -6.93 -13.38
C LEU A 140 0.20 -5.68 -12.56
N GLN A 141 -1.06 -5.55 -12.13
CA GLN A 141 -1.48 -4.41 -11.29
C GLN A 141 -0.75 -4.40 -9.94
N ALA A 142 -0.55 -5.56 -9.31
CA ALA A 142 0.19 -5.65 -8.05
C ALA A 142 1.66 -5.24 -8.22
N ILE A 143 2.32 -5.67 -9.31
CA ILE A 143 3.69 -5.26 -9.65
C ILE A 143 3.74 -3.75 -9.94
N GLN A 144 2.79 -3.22 -10.71
CA GLN A 144 2.71 -1.77 -10.98
C GLN A 144 2.51 -0.96 -9.70
N ALA A 145 1.70 -1.46 -8.75
CA ALA A 145 1.51 -0.81 -7.45
C ALA A 145 2.82 -0.65 -6.67
N ALA A 146 3.73 -1.62 -6.77
CA ALA A 146 5.04 -1.59 -6.11
C ALA A 146 6.13 -0.86 -6.91
N THR A 147 5.87 -0.48 -8.15
CA THR A 147 6.88 0.09 -9.06
C THR A 147 6.43 1.45 -9.60
N VAL A 148 5.83 1.48 -10.77
CA VAL A 148 5.48 2.73 -11.46
C VAL A 148 4.48 3.57 -10.69
N ASN A 149 3.49 2.96 -10.04
CA ASN A 149 2.51 3.69 -9.24
C ASN A 149 3.16 4.28 -7.98
N ALA A 150 3.99 3.48 -7.28
CA ALA A 150 4.72 3.96 -6.11
C ALA A 150 5.66 5.11 -6.48
N ALA A 151 6.34 5.03 -7.63
CA ALA A 151 7.17 6.11 -8.14
C ALA A 151 6.36 7.40 -8.36
N GLN A 152 5.17 7.30 -8.96
CA GLN A 152 4.26 8.44 -9.17
C GLN A 152 3.76 9.02 -7.84
N ALA A 153 3.34 8.17 -6.91
CA ALA A 153 2.87 8.62 -5.60
C ALA A 153 3.95 9.40 -4.84
N LEU A 154 5.22 9.00 -4.99
CA LEU A 154 6.39 9.68 -4.42
C LEU A 154 6.88 10.89 -5.22
N GLY A 155 6.34 11.15 -6.43
CA GLY A 155 6.86 12.18 -7.33
C GLY A 155 8.26 11.85 -7.87
N ARG A 156 8.60 10.56 -8.00
CA ARG A 156 9.92 10.06 -8.42
C ARG A 156 9.86 9.25 -9.73
N GLU A 157 8.81 9.39 -10.51
CA GLU A 157 8.58 8.64 -11.75
C GLU A 157 9.66 8.90 -12.84
N ALA A 158 10.41 9.99 -12.72
CA ALA A 158 11.56 10.25 -13.61
C ALA A 158 12.77 9.37 -13.26
N ASP A 159 12.92 8.98 -12.00
CA ASP A 159 14.14 8.35 -11.48
C ASP A 159 14.02 6.84 -11.27
N VAL A 160 12.84 6.38 -10.81
CA VAL A 160 12.61 5.01 -10.34
C VAL A 160 11.31 4.42 -10.89
N GLY A 161 11.02 3.18 -10.54
CA GLY A 161 9.76 2.50 -10.83
C GLY A 161 9.70 1.79 -12.19
N ALA A 162 10.71 1.94 -13.06
CA ALA A 162 10.78 1.20 -14.32
C ALA A 162 12.23 1.02 -14.76
N ILE A 163 12.49 -0.03 -15.52
CA ILE A 163 13.80 -0.28 -16.15
C ILE A 163 13.81 0.54 -17.45
N ALA A 164 14.48 1.70 -17.41
CA ALA A 164 14.58 2.60 -18.55
C ALA A 164 15.89 3.40 -18.49
N VAL A 165 16.35 3.85 -19.66
CA VAL A 165 17.56 4.69 -19.77
C VAL A 165 17.35 5.99 -18.98
N GLY A 166 18.34 6.35 -18.16
CA GLY A 166 18.33 7.55 -17.31
C GLY A 166 17.73 7.36 -15.93
N ARG A 167 17.20 6.17 -15.62
CA ARG A 167 16.72 5.81 -14.27
C ARG A 167 17.77 5.08 -13.46
N TYR A 168 17.58 5.03 -12.15
CA TYR A 168 18.45 4.24 -11.27
C TYR A 168 18.43 2.77 -11.66
N GLY A 169 19.60 2.12 -11.61
CA GLY A 169 19.77 0.69 -11.84
C GLY A 169 19.35 -0.15 -10.62
N ASP A 170 18.17 0.12 -10.06
CA ASP A 170 17.59 -0.58 -8.92
C ASP A 170 16.57 -1.60 -9.43
N MET A 171 16.86 -2.88 -9.27
CA MET A 171 16.00 -3.95 -9.76
C MET A 171 16.17 -5.24 -8.97
N ILE A 172 15.21 -6.13 -9.09
CA ILE A 172 15.28 -7.48 -8.58
C ILE A 172 15.13 -8.47 -9.73
N ALA A 173 15.73 -9.66 -9.58
CA ALA A 173 15.45 -10.80 -10.42
C ALA A 173 14.84 -11.93 -9.58
N VAL A 174 13.89 -12.64 -10.15
CA VAL A 174 13.20 -13.78 -9.55
C VAL A 174 13.21 -14.96 -10.51
N ASP A 175 13.14 -16.18 -9.96
CA ASP A 175 13.07 -17.39 -10.76
C ASP A 175 11.62 -17.64 -11.18
N GLY A 176 11.32 -17.44 -12.46
CA GLY A 176 9.99 -17.66 -13.06
C GLY A 176 9.30 -16.39 -13.53
N ASP A 177 8.08 -16.57 -14.02
CA ASP A 177 7.25 -15.46 -14.54
C ASP A 177 6.27 -14.98 -13.48
N PRO A 178 6.44 -13.77 -12.91
CA PRO A 178 5.55 -13.22 -11.89
C PRO A 178 4.15 -12.89 -12.43
N LEU A 179 3.96 -12.80 -13.73
CA LEU A 179 2.64 -12.61 -14.32
C LEU A 179 1.84 -13.92 -14.34
N ALA A 180 2.51 -15.06 -14.45
CA ALA A 180 1.89 -16.37 -14.33
C ALA A 180 1.71 -16.81 -12.87
N ASN A 181 2.68 -16.50 -12.01
CA ASN A 181 2.63 -16.82 -10.59
C ASN A 181 3.31 -15.68 -9.76
N VAL A 182 2.50 -14.82 -9.20
CA VAL A 182 2.98 -13.67 -8.42
C VAL A 182 3.78 -14.07 -7.17
N ARG A 183 3.61 -15.31 -6.67
CA ARG A 183 4.34 -15.82 -5.49
C ARG A 183 5.84 -15.99 -5.70
N VAL A 184 6.32 -15.97 -6.94
CA VAL A 184 7.78 -15.96 -7.19
C VAL A 184 8.44 -14.70 -6.60
N LEU A 185 7.67 -13.63 -6.39
CA LEU A 185 8.14 -12.40 -5.73
C LEU A 185 8.36 -12.56 -4.20
N GLU A 186 7.93 -13.68 -3.62
CA GLU A 186 8.24 -14.02 -2.22
C GLU A 186 9.71 -14.46 -2.05
N HIS A 187 10.40 -14.80 -3.17
CA HIS A 187 11.78 -15.30 -3.18
C HIS A 187 12.59 -14.58 -4.24
N VAL A 188 13.26 -13.51 -3.83
CA VAL A 188 14.15 -12.74 -4.71
C VAL A 188 15.46 -13.45 -4.88
N ALA A 189 15.84 -13.78 -6.12
CA ALA A 189 17.09 -14.48 -6.43
C ALA A 189 18.30 -13.51 -6.47
N VAL A 190 18.09 -12.30 -7.01
CA VAL A 190 19.15 -11.28 -7.12
C VAL A 190 18.58 -9.91 -6.81
N VAL A 191 19.31 -9.12 -6.05
CA VAL A 191 19.04 -7.70 -5.81
C VAL A 191 20.15 -6.89 -6.47
N ILE A 192 19.74 -5.88 -7.26
CA ILE A 192 20.66 -4.93 -7.90
C ILE A 192 20.33 -3.55 -7.37
N LYS A 193 21.33 -2.86 -6.84
CA LYS A 193 21.24 -1.50 -6.31
C LYS A 193 22.25 -0.59 -6.97
N GLY A 194 21.77 0.46 -7.65
CA GLY A 194 22.66 1.36 -8.39
C GLY A 194 23.44 0.70 -9.53
N GLY A 195 22.94 -0.43 -10.07
CA GLY A 195 23.60 -1.22 -11.11
C GLY A 195 24.56 -2.32 -10.58
N GLU A 196 24.73 -2.44 -9.27
CA GLU A 196 25.61 -3.45 -8.64
C GLU A 196 24.77 -4.52 -7.92
N ILE A 197 25.23 -5.77 -7.97
CA ILE A 197 24.61 -6.88 -7.24
C ILE A 197 24.98 -6.74 -5.75
N VAL A 198 23.98 -6.81 -4.87
CA VAL A 198 24.13 -6.69 -3.41
C VAL A 198 23.67 -7.97 -2.70
#